data_ad31ae7ce2a090ae0a4c67164346085c
#
_entry.id   ad31ae7ce2a090ae0a4c67164346085c
#
_cell.length_a   1.000
_cell.length_b   1.000
_cell.length_c   1.000
_cell.angle_alpha   90.00
_cell.angle_beta   90.00
_cell.angle_gamma   90.00
#
_symmetry.space_group_name_H-M   'P 1'
#
loop_
_entity.id
_entity.type
_entity.pdbx_description
1 polymer ?
#
loop_
_entity_poly.entity_id
_entity_poly.type
_entity_poly.pdbx_seq_one_letter_code
_entity_poly.pdbx_strand_id
1 'polypeptide(L)'
;MFNFDKNWNLQPIKGDTGKAYQGIKDSERVFLKRNSTPFLAALSREGLTPKLLWTKRMGDGDVLTAQEWLDSRQLTPKEMQESSEVIRMLQRLHQSQSLKSMLERMDGRKSSAFDFLSDYASDLPKDLKNNLYLMRVFRYLEDHLPAFRPSLYAACHGDAIHNNWLLSTKDEIYLVDWDYSVLADPALDVGMILGQYIEPDYWGLWLKL
;
A
#
# COMPACT_ATOMS: atom_id res chain seq x y z
N MET A 1 -20.69 -20.10 2.01
CA MET A 1 -19.45 -20.89 1.81
C MET A 1 -18.93 -20.58 0.42
N PHE A 2 -17.73 -20.05 0.32
CA PHE A 2 -17.13 -19.60 -0.94
C PHE A 2 -16.78 -20.83 -1.81
N ASN A 3 -17.43 -20.98 -2.95
CA ASN A 3 -17.25 -22.16 -3.84
C ASN A 3 -16.41 -21.76 -5.04
N PHE A 4 -15.07 -21.78 -4.88
CA PHE A 4 -14.13 -21.35 -5.93
C PHE A 4 -13.85 -22.47 -6.96
N ASP A 5 -13.46 -23.62 -6.50
CA ASP A 5 -13.19 -24.85 -7.24
C ASP A 5 -13.09 -25.97 -6.18
N LYS A 6 -13.77 -27.08 -6.41
CA LYS A 6 -13.86 -28.18 -5.44
C LYS A 6 -12.50 -28.77 -5.04
N ASN A 7 -11.46 -28.46 -5.80
CA ASN A 7 -10.10 -28.99 -5.59
C ASN A 7 -9.20 -28.10 -4.74
N TRP A 8 -9.64 -26.88 -4.36
CA TRP A 8 -8.82 -25.99 -3.53
C TRP A 8 -9.33 -25.98 -2.09
N ASN A 9 -8.43 -26.22 -1.15
CA ASN A 9 -8.67 -25.99 0.26
C ASN A 9 -8.36 -24.52 0.58
N LEU A 10 -9.36 -23.75 1.01
CA LEU A 10 -9.23 -22.33 1.31
C LEU A 10 -9.19 -22.12 2.82
N GLN A 11 -8.10 -21.54 3.29
CA GLN A 11 -7.91 -21.13 4.67
C GLN A 11 -7.93 -19.60 4.76
N PRO A 12 -8.85 -18.98 5.54
CA PRO A 12 -8.88 -17.54 5.68
C PRO A 12 -7.61 -17.04 6.36
N ILE A 13 -7.05 -15.95 5.82
CA ILE A 13 -5.94 -15.23 6.43
C ILE A 13 -6.53 -14.11 7.28
N LYS A 14 -6.02 -13.94 8.50
CA LYS A 14 -6.40 -12.80 9.35
C LYS A 14 -6.03 -11.49 8.66
N GLY A 15 -6.98 -10.60 8.53
CA GLY A 15 -6.84 -9.26 7.96
C GLY A 15 -8.15 -8.50 8.12
N ASP A 16 -8.11 -7.18 8.02
CA ASP A 16 -9.23 -6.30 8.35
C ASP A 16 -10.44 -6.49 7.43
N THR A 17 -10.22 -6.92 6.19
CA THR A 17 -11.31 -7.05 5.19
C THR A 17 -11.93 -8.44 5.10
N GLY A 18 -11.31 -9.49 5.68
CA GLY A 18 -11.77 -10.88 5.57
C GLY A 18 -11.83 -11.42 4.12
N LYS A 19 -11.13 -10.78 3.19
CA LYS A 19 -11.18 -11.09 1.74
C LYS A 19 -9.95 -11.85 1.24
N ALA A 20 -9.01 -12.20 2.15
CA ALA A 20 -7.76 -12.88 1.84
C ALA A 20 -7.77 -14.34 2.32
N TYR A 21 -7.23 -15.23 1.50
CA TYR A 21 -7.18 -16.68 1.78
C TYR A 21 -5.85 -17.27 1.34
N GLN A 22 -5.38 -18.27 2.07
CA GLN A 22 -4.42 -19.23 1.55
C GLN A 22 -5.18 -20.30 0.78
N GLY A 23 -4.87 -20.49 -0.49
CA GLY A 23 -5.34 -21.58 -1.30
C GLY A 23 -4.30 -22.70 -1.33
N ILE A 24 -4.72 -23.93 -1.04
CA ILE A 24 -3.86 -25.12 -1.06
C ILE A 24 -4.50 -26.14 -1.99
N LYS A 25 -3.73 -26.61 -2.98
CA LYS A 25 -4.13 -27.70 -3.88
C LYS A 25 -2.92 -28.60 -4.12
N ASP A 26 -3.02 -29.86 -3.73
CA ASP A 26 -1.92 -30.82 -3.73
C ASP A 26 -0.69 -30.24 -2.97
N SER A 27 0.41 -29.95 -3.66
CA SER A 27 1.60 -29.30 -3.10
C SER A 27 1.68 -27.79 -3.44
N GLU A 28 0.74 -27.26 -4.20
CA GLU A 28 0.71 -25.85 -4.61
C GLU A 28 0.07 -25.00 -3.53
N ARG A 29 0.70 -23.87 -3.20
CA ARG A 29 0.15 -22.84 -2.29
C ARG A 29 0.08 -21.53 -3.03
N VAL A 30 -1.04 -20.83 -2.87
CA VAL A 30 -1.27 -19.49 -3.45
C VAL A 30 -1.89 -18.55 -2.43
N PHE A 31 -1.60 -17.26 -2.56
CA PHE A 31 -2.33 -16.22 -1.88
C PHE A 31 -3.50 -15.79 -2.77
N LEU A 32 -4.72 -15.80 -2.20
CA LEU A 32 -5.94 -15.41 -2.90
C LEU A 32 -6.56 -14.19 -2.24
N LYS A 33 -6.91 -13.18 -3.04
CA LYS A 33 -7.65 -11.99 -2.57
C LYS A 33 -8.82 -11.69 -3.49
N ARG A 34 -9.98 -11.35 -2.91
CA ARG A 34 -11.17 -10.93 -3.67
C ARG A 34 -11.11 -9.43 -3.94
N ASN A 35 -11.48 -9.05 -5.15
CA ASN A 35 -11.60 -7.67 -5.61
C ASN A 35 -10.33 -6.82 -5.42
N SER A 36 -9.16 -7.46 -5.65
CA SER A 36 -7.90 -6.72 -5.74
C SER A 36 -7.95 -5.73 -6.89
N THR A 37 -7.23 -4.63 -6.73
CA THR A 37 -7.10 -3.63 -7.78
C THR A 37 -6.47 -4.23 -9.05
N PRO A 38 -6.94 -3.88 -10.26
CA PRO A 38 -6.28 -4.27 -11.52
C PRO A 38 -4.83 -3.76 -11.63
N PHE A 39 -4.46 -2.75 -10.86
CA PHE A 39 -3.10 -2.22 -10.73
C PHE A 39 -2.09 -3.30 -10.31
N LEU A 40 -2.54 -4.32 -9.58
CA LEU A 40 -1.73 -5.44 -9.10
C LEU A 40 -0.93 -6.14 -10.21
N ALA A 41 -1.50 -6.23 -11.43
CA ALA A 41 -0.80 -6.84 -12.57
C ALA A 41 0.43 -6.05 -13.01
N ALA A 42 0.35 -4.72 -13.00
CA ALA A 42 1.47 -3.86 -13.32
C ALA A 42 2.56 -3.90 -12.22
N LEU A 43 2.15 -3.85 -10.96
CA LEU A 43 3.05 -3.98 -9.81
C LEU A 43 3.81 -5.30 -9.80
N SER A 44 3.11 -6.40 -10.06
CA SER A 44 3.70 -7.73 -10.16
C SER A 44 4.74 -7.81 -11.29
N ARG A 45 4.46 -7.21 -12.44
CA ARG A 45 5.39 -7.16 -13.56
C ARG A 45 6.66 -6.36 -13.24
N GLU A 46 6.56 -5.34 -12.41
CA GLU A 46 7.71 -4.56 -11.94
C GLU A 46 8.40 -5.17 -10.71
N GLY A 47 7.90 -6.29 -10.18
CA GLY A 47 8.50 -6.99 -9.04
C GLY A 47 8.38 -6.23 -7.72
N LEU A 48 7.37 -5.37 -7.59
CA LEU A 48 7.09 -4.62 -6.36
C LEU A 48 6.22 -5.42 -5.39
N THR A 49 5.45 -6.36 -5.90
CA THR A 49 4.54 -7.24 -5.14
C THR A 49 4.77 -8.70 -5.57
N PRO A 50 4.36 -9.70 -4.77
CA PRO A 50 4.44 -11.10 -5.16
C PRO A 50 3.83 -11.37 -6.54
N LYS A 51 4.39 -12.32 -7.28
CA LYS A 51 3.99 -12.60 -8.66
C LYS A 51 2.51 -12.91 -8.77
N LEU A 52 1.80 -12.17 -9.63
CA LEU A 52 0.42 -12.48 -10.01
C LEU A 52 0.42 -13.72 -10.92
N LEU A 53 -0.27 -14.76 -10.50
CA LEU A 53 -0.38 -16.02 -11.25
C LEU A 53 -1.54 -16.00 -12.21
N TRP A 54 -2.72 -15.60 -11.71
CA TRP A 54 -3.94 -15.50 -12.51
C TRP A 54 -5.00 -14.62 -11.84
N THR A 55 -5.99 -14.22 -12.62
CA THR A 55 -7.23 -13.59 -12.15
C THR A 55 -8.43 -14.35 -12.72
N LYS A 56 -9.52 -14.45 -11.96
CA LYS A 56 -10.75 -15.12 -12.37
C LYS A 56 -11.97 -14.33 -11.94
N ARG A 57 -12.89 -14.06 -12.86
CA ARG A 57 -14.21 -13.52 -12.53
C ARG A 57 -15.07 -14.66 -11.96
N MET A 58 -15.70 -14.40 -10.85
CA MET A 58 -16.56 -15.33 -10.14
C MET A 58 -18.00 -15.19 -10.61
N GLY A 59 -18.84 -16.20 -10.32
CA GLY A 59 -20.26 -16.20 -10.70
C GLY A 59 -21.11 -15.14 -9.99
N ASP A 60 -20.65 -14.62 -8.86
CA ASP A 60 -21.26 -13.52 -8.09
C ASP A 60 -20.83 -12.12 -8.59
N GLY A 61 -19.97 -12.07 -9.61
CA GLY A 61 -19.45 -10.83 -10.20
C GLY A 61 -18.11 -10.36 -9.64
N ASP A 62 -17.68 -10.92 -8.52
CA ASP A 62 -16.36 -10.60 -7.92
C ASP A 62 -15.20 -11.09 -8.78
N VAL A 63 -14.05 -10.49 -8.56
CA VAL A 63 -12.77 -10.90 -9.17
C VAL A 63 -11.89 -11.51 -8.09
N LEU A 64 -11.46 -12.75 -8.32
CA LEU A 64 -10.49 -13.43 -7.48
C LEU A 64 -9.12 -13.34 -8.14
N THR A 65 -8.12 -12.87 -7.40
CA THR A 65 -6.72 -12.85 -7.82
C THR A 65 -5.92 -13.90 -7.07
N ALA A 66 -4.98 -14.54 -7.76
CA ALA A 66 -4.01 -15.44 -7.15
C ALA A 66 -2.60 -14.90 -7.36
N GLN A 67 -1.87 -14.78 -6.28
CA GLN A 67 -0.43 -14.50 -6.27
C GLN A 67 0.33 -15.71 -5.74
N GLU A 68 1.62 -15.81 -6.07
CA GLU A 68 2.47 -16.80 -5.46
C GLU A 68 2.45 -16.69 -3.94
N TRP A 69 2.46 -17.83 -3.27
CA TRP A 69 2.60 -17.87 -1.82
C TRP A 69 4.05 -17.60 -1.43
N LEU A 70 4.26 -16.63 -0.55
CA LEU A 70 5.57 -16.37 0.03
C LEU A 70 5.63 -16.91 1.45
N ASP A 71 6.63 -17.73 1.72
CA ASP A 71 7.06 -17.98 3.09
C ASP A 71 7.86 -16.74 3.55
N SER A 72 7.20 -15.89 4.28
CA SER A 72 7.69 -14.55 4.61
C SER A 72 7.22 -14.11 6.00
N ARG A 73 7.84 -13.05 6.50
CA ARG A 73 7.38 -12.30 7.65
C ARG A 73 7.27 -10.81 7.34
N GLN A 74 6.53 -10.10 8.13
CA GLN A 74 6.51 -8.63 8.06
C GLN A 74 7.84 -8.04 8.52
N LEU A 75 8.21 -6.88 7.98
CA LEU A 75 9.32 -6.11 8.50
C LEU A 75 8.97 -5.56 9.89
N THR A 76 9.99 -5.47 10.73
CA THR A 76 9.87 -4.77 12.02
C THR A 76 10.06 -3.26 11.82
N PRO A 77 9.58 -2.40 12.76
CA PRO A 77 9.86 -0.97 12.73
C PRO A 77 11.35 -0.63 12.62
N LYS A 78 12.22 -1.43 13.27
CA LYS A 78 13.67 -1.25 13.18
C LYS A 78 14.20 -1.55 11.78
N GLU A 79 13.72 -2.59 11.13
CA GLU A 79 14.12 -2.92 9.76
C GLU A 79 13.64 -1.87 8.75
N MET A 80 12.47 -1.25 8.97
CA MET A 80 12.03 -0.09 8.18
C MET A 80 13.00 1.08 8.26
N GLN A 81 13.61 1.29 9.43
CA GLN A 81 14.58 2.35 9.66
C GLN A 81 15.91 2.08 8.94
N GLU A 82 16.37 0.83 8.96
CA GLU A 82 17.73 0.44 8.55
C GLU A 82 17.82 -0.05 7.09
N SER A 83 16.68 -0.42 6.46
CA SER A 83 16.68 -1.08 5.16
C SER A 83 16.82 -0.11 3.99
N SER A 84 17.94 -0.13 3.30
CA SER A 84 18.12 0.58 2.03
C SER A 84 17.22 0.01 0.91
N GLU A 85 16.74 -1.22 1.03
CA GLU A 85 15.84 -1.83 0.04
C GLU A 85 14.43 -1.22 0.09
N VAL A 86 13.95 -0.83 1.27
CA VAL A 86 12.70 -0.07 1.42
C VAL A 86 12.78 1.23 0.61
N ILE A 87 13.89 1.97 0.72
CA ILE A 87 14.11 3.21 -0.02
C ILE A 87 14.15 2.95 -1.52
N ARG A 88 14.92 1.96 -1.96
CA ARG A 88 15.03 1.60 -3.39
C ARG A 88 13.69 1.19 -3.98
N MET A 89 12.89 0.46 -3.23
CA MET A 89 11.56 0.04 -3.69
C MET A 89 10.61 1.22 -3.84
N LEU A 90 10.62 2.17 -2.89
CA LEU A 90 9.86 3.42 -3.03
C LEU A 90 10.33 4.25 -4.22
N GLN A 91 11.64 4.37 -4.43
CA GLN A 91 12.18 5.08 -5.60
C GLN A 91 11.71 4.44 -6.92
N ARG A 92 11.75 3.09 -7.02
CA ARG A 92 11.24 2.38 -8.20
C ARG A 92 9.75 2.63 -8.41
N LEU A 93 8.95 2.58 -7.35
CA LEU A 93 7.51 2.86 -7.40
C LEU A 93 7.26 4.28 -7.92
N HIS A 94 7.86 5.28 -7.27
CA HIS A 94 7.60 6.69 -7.55
C HIS A 94 8.16 7.15 -8.91
N GLN A 95 9.23 6.53 -9.40
CA GLN A 95 9.83 6.86 -10.70
C GLN A 95 9.19 6.11 -11.87
N SER A 96 8.36 5.10 -11.63
CA SER A 96 7.76 4.30 -12.69
C SER A 96 6.68 5.08 -13.45
N GLN A 97 7.01 5.50 -14.68
CA GLN A 97 6.04 6.11 -15.59
C GLN A 97 4.95 5.13 -16.05
N SER A 98 5.27 3.83 -16.09
CA SER A 98 4.32 2.78 -16.42
C SER A 98 3.23 2.68 -15.36
N LEU A 99 3.62 2.64 -14.07
CA LEU A 99 2.69 2.57 -12.95
C LEU A 99 1.85 3.86 -12.84
N LYS A 100 2.47 5.02 -12.98
CA LYS A 100 1.77 6.31 -13.03
C LYS A 100 0.70 6.32 -14.12
N SER A 101 1.07 5.98 -15.36
CA SER A 101 0.15 5.97 -16.51
C SER A 101 -0.95 4.92 -16.36
N MET A 102 -0.68 3.81 -15.68
CA MET A 102 -1.69 2.79 -15.39
C MET A 102 -2.75 3.34 -14.43
N LEU A 103 -2.34 3.96 -13.31
CA LEU A 103 -3.26 4.59 -12.36
C LEU A 103 -4.07 5.72 -13.01
N GLU A 104 -3.45 6.54 -13.87
CA GLU A 104 -4.16 7.60 -14.60
C GLU A 104 -5.30 7.05 -15.47
N ARG A 105 -5.06 5.91 -16.17
CA ARG A 105 -6.07 5.27 -17.04
C ARG A 105 -7.18 4.54 -16.27
N MET A 106 -6.92 4.17 -15.03
CA MET A 106 -7.89 3.47 -14.18
C MET A 106 -8.81 4.41 -13.39
N ASP A 107 -8.86 5.70 -13.74
CA ASP A 107 -9.48 6.75 -12.92
C ASP A 107 -8.94 6.72 -11.48
N GLY A 108 -7.64 6.48 -11.37
CA GLY A 108 -6.96 6.40 -10.08
C GLY A 108 -7.22 7.68 -9.28
N ARG A 109 -7.49 7.50 -8.01
CA ARG A 109 -7.68 8.62 -7.08
C ARG A 109 -6.46 9.52 -7.15
N LYS A 110 -6.67 10.81 -7.43
CA LYS A 110 -5.67 11.87 -7.31
C LYS A 110 -5.95 12.58 -6.01
N SER A 111 -4.98 12.59 -5.10
CA SER A 111 -5.17 13.22 -3.79
C SER A 111 -4.05 14.20 -3.51
N SER A 112 -4.44 15.41 -3.17
CA SER A 112 -3.55 16.46 -2.66
C SER A 112 -3.37 16.33 -1.14
N ALA A 113 -2.42 17.05 -0.58
CA ALA A 113 -2.27 17.15 0.87
C ALA A 113 -3.55 17.70 1.54
N PHE A 114 -4.28 18.60 0.85
CA PHE A 114 -5.57 19.10 1.32
C PHE A 114 -6.63 17.99 1.39
N ASP A 115 -6.71 17.11 0.37
CA ASP A 115 -7.68 16.01 0.36
C ASP A 115 -7.43 15.07 1.54
N PHE A 116 -6.17 14.69 1.82
CA PHE A 116 -5.83 13.85 2.97
C PHE A 116 -6.19 14.52 4.30
N LEU A 117 -5.91 15.81 4.44
CA LEU A 117 -6.26 16.54 5.66
C LEU A 117 -7.79 16.64 5.84
N SER A 118 -8.52 16.87 4.76
CA SER A 118 -9.99 16.96 4.75
C SER A 118 -10.63 15.60 5.09
N ASP A 119 -10.14 14.51 4.47
CA ASP A 119 -10.61 13.15 4.75
C ASP A 119 -10.38 12.83 6.25
N TYR A 120 -9.18 13.09 6.77
CA TYR A 120 -8.88 12.88 8.18
C TYR A 120 -9.79 13.69 9.11
N ALA A 121 -10.04 14.97 8.79
CA ALA A 121 -10.95 15.81 9.56
C ALA A 121 -12.39 15.28 9.56
N SER A 122 -12.84 14.74 8.42
CA SER A 122 -14.20 14.18 8.27
C SER A 122 -14.38 12.91 9.12
N ASP A 123 -13.36 12.09 9.20
CA ASP A 123 -13.36 10.78 9.87
C ASP A 123 -13.12 10.89 11.39
N LEU A 124 -12.75 12.07 11.89
CA LEU A 124 -12.57 12.26 13.33
C LEU A 124 -13.84 11.94 14.11
N PRO A 125 -13.74 11.19 15.22
CA PRO A 125 -14.82 10.99 16.17
C PRO A 125 -15.41 12.31 16.65
N LYS A 126 -16.72 12.33 16.91
CA LYS A 126 -17.44 13.57 17.28
C LYS A 126 -16.89 14.30 18.50
N ASP A 127 -16.43 13.54 19.49
CA ASP A 127 -15.80 14.04 20.71
C ASP A 127 -14.45 14.72 20.46
N LEU A 128 -13.71 14.29 19.41
CA LEU A 128 -12.43 14.88 19.01
C LEU A 128 -12.58 16.09 18.10
N LYS A 129 -13.71 16.24 17.37
CA LYS A 129 -13.95 17.38 16.48
C LYS A 129 -13.93 18.73 17.18
N ASN A 130 -14.25 18.77 18.47
CA ASN A 130 -14.24 19.99 19.29
C ASN A 130 -12.99 20.14 20.17
N ASN A 131 -11.99 19.29 19.98
CA ASN A 131 -10.75 19.37 20.75
C ASN A 131 -9.92 20.58 20.30
N LEU A 132 -9.72 21.56 21.20
CA LEU A 132 -9.03 22.82 20.87
C LEU A 132 -7.58 22.61 20.40
N TYR A 133 -6.88 21.59 20.90
CA TYR A 133 -5.54 21.28 20.46
C TYR A 133 -5.55 20.78 19.00
N LEU A 134 -6.42 19.81 18.68
CA LEU A 134 -6.55 19.30 17.31
C LEU A 134 -6.99 20.40 16.34
N MET A 135 -7.92 21.26 16.72
CA MET A 135 -8.32 22.40 15.88
C MET A 135 -7.14 23.34 15.56
N ARG A 136 -6.24 23.58 16.52
CA ARG A 136 -5.02 24.38 16.27
C ARG A 136 -4.06 23.66 15.33
N VAL A 137 -3.88 22.35 15.51
CA VAL A 137 -3.04 21.52 14.61
C VAL A 137 -3.60 21.55 13.19
N PHE A 138 -4.90 21.36 13.02
CA PHE A 138 -5.56 21.44 11.71
C PHE A 138 -5.33 22.78 11.03
N ARG A 139 -5.60 23.89 11.74
CA ARG A 139 -5.36 25.24 11.20
C ARG A 139 -3.91 25.43 10.79
N TYR A 140 -2.98 25.00 11.63
CA TYR A 140 -1.56 25.09 11.29
C TYR A 140 -1.23 24.31 10.01
N LEU A 141 -1.76 23.09 9.86
CA LEU A 141 -1.55 22.26 8.66
C LEU A 141 -2.20 22.91 7.43
N GLU A 142 -3.42 23.41 7.53
CA GLU A 142 -4.10 24.12 6.44
C GLU A 142 -3.28 25.33 5.95
N ASP A 143 -2.76 26.14 6.89
CA ASP A 143 -1.95 27.33 6.59
C ASP A 143 -0.57 26.97 5.95
N HIS A 144 -0.10 25.74 6.10
CA HIS A 144 1.22 25.26 5.65
C HIS A 144 1.14 24.15 4.61
N LEU A 145 -0.01 23.95 3.98
CA LEU A 145 -0.14 22.96 2.92
C LEU A 145 0.82 23.26 1.76
N PRO A 146 1.50 22.21 1.22
CA PRO A 146 2.34 22.38 0.05
C PRO A 146 1.50 22.81 -1.16
N ALA A 147 2.12 23.56 -2.07
CA ALA A 147 1.47 23.94 -3.31
C ALA A 147 1.02 22.70 -4.11
N PHE A 148 -0.22 22.74 -4.62
CA PHE A 148 -0.73 21.68 -5.48
C PHE A 148 0.04 21.60 -6.79
N ARG A 149 0.80 20.53 -7.01
CA ARG A 149 1.65 20.32 -8.19
C ARG A 149 1.42 18.95 -8.80
N PRO A 150 0.25 18.71 -9.44
CA PRO A 150 -0.11 17.38 -9.97
C PRO A 150 0.84 16.85 -11.05
N SER A 151 1.63 17.71 -11.69
CA SER A 151 2.68 17.29 -12.63
C SER A 151 3.80 16.48 -11.96
N LEU A 152 4.02 16.67 -10.66
CA LEU A 152 5.01 15.94 -9.87
C LEU A 152 4.45 14.67 -9.23
N TYR A 153 3.15 14.42 -9.35
CA TYR A 153 2.53 13.23 -8.77
C TYR A 153 3.07 11.95 -9.38
N ALA A 154 3.22 10.97 -8.53
CA ALA A 154 3.65 9.62 -8.86
C ALA A 154 2.61 8.59 -8.42
N ALA A 155 2.81 7.35 -8.78
CA ALA A 155 2.10 6.23 -8.16
C ALA A 155 2.62 6.07 -6.73
N CYS A 156 1.74 6.22 -5.75
CA CYS A 156 2.03 6.02 -4.33
C CYS A 156 1.27 4.81 -3.80
N HIS A 157 1.81 4.19 -2.77
CA HIS A 157 1.15 3.09 -2.06
C HIS A 157 -0.03 3.61 -1.22
N GLY A 158 0.15 4.71 -0.52
CA GLY A 158 -0.85 5.36 0.32
C GLY A 158 -1.01 4.75 1.72
N ASP A 159 -0.34 3.60 2.00
CA ASP A 159 -0.31 2.93 3.30
C ASP A 159 1.01 2.15 3.46
N ALA A 160 2.15 2.84 3.34
CA ALA A 160 3.49 2.23 3.33
C ALA A 160 4.02 1.89 4.74
N ILE A 161 3.15 1.42 5.64
CA ILE A 161 3.50 1.01 7.01
C ILE A 161 4.18 -0.36 7.04
N HIS A 162 4.93 -0.66 8.11
CA HIS A 162 5.75 -1.88 8.22
C HIS A 162 4.95 -3.18 8.03
N ASN A 163 3.67 -3.22 8.39
CA ASN A 163 2.80 -4.39 8.23
C ASN A 163 2.59 -4.79 6.76
N ASN A 164 2.76 -3.86 5.84
CA ASN A 164 2.58 -4.08 4.40
C ASN A 164 3.90 -4.43 3.68
N TRP A 165 5.00 -4.55 4.41
CA TRP A 165 6.29 -4.98 3.87
C TRP A 165 6.59 -6.40 4.31
N LEU A 166 6.82 -7.27 3.33
CA LEU A 166 7.13 -8.69 3.54
C LEU A 166 8.59 -8.96 3.18
N LEU A 167 9.31 -9.59 4.11
CA LEU A 167 10.63 -10.17 3.85
C LEU A 167 10.47 -11.67 3.64
N SER A 168 10.81 -12.14 2.45
CA SER A 168 10.77 -13.57 2.11
C SER A 168 11.94 -14.33 2.77
N THR A 169 11.82 -15.65 2.81
CA THR A 169 12.92 -16.53 3.25
C THR A 169 14.15 -16.50 2.31
N LYS A 170 14.05 -15.82 1.17
CA LYS A 170 15.13 -15.58 0.21
C LYS A 170 15.74 -14.19 0.31
N ASP A 171 15.44 -13.47 1.38
CA ASP A 171 15.87 -12.08 1.61
C ASP A 171 15.36 -11.07 0.56
N GLU A 172 14.24 -11.38 -0.11
CA GLU A 172 13.57 -10.46 -1.02
C GLU A 172 12.47 -9.69 -0.29
N ILE A 173 12.38 -8.39 -0.53
CA ILE A 173 11.33 -7.53 0.05
C ILE A 173 10.23 -7.30 -0.98
N TYR A 174 8.99 -7.36 -0.51
CA TYR A 174 7.78 -7.09 -1.28
C TYR A 174 6.88 -6.13 -0.54
N LEU A 175 6.18 -5.27 -1.28
CA LEU A 175 5.14 -4.39 -0.75
C LEU A 175 3.78 -4.96 -1.15
N VAL A 176 2.86 -5.05 -0.19
CA VAL A 176 1.54 -5.68 -0.36
C VAL A 176 0.43 -4.75 0.13
N ASP A 177 -0.82 -5.12 -0.13
CA ASP A 177 -2.01 -4.37 0.25
C ASP A 177 -2.15 -3.00 -0.42
N TRP A 178 -2.31 -3.04 -1.74
CA TRP A 178 -2.38 -1.88 -2.64
C TRP A 178 -3.78 -1.24 -2.75
N ASP A 179 -4.66 -1.49 -1.80
CA ASP A 179 -6.05 -0.99 -1.86
C ASP A 179 -6.13 0.55 -1.72
N TYR A 180 -5.09 1.18 -1.14
CA TYR A 180 -4.96 2.63 -0.99
C TYR A 180 -4.10 3.31 -2.05
N SER A 181 -3.69 2.56 -3.10
CA SER A 181 -2.83 3.13 -4.15
C SER A 181 -3.48 4.36 -4.80
N VAL A 182 -2.67 5.39 -4.99
CA VAL A 182 -3.15 6.72 -5.34
C VAL A 182 -2.10 7.48 -6.16
N LEU A 183 -2.55 8.40 -7.01
CA LEU A 183 -1.68 9.41 -7.61
C LEU A 183 -1.55 10.59 -6.66
N ALA A 184 -0.37 10.75 -6.07
CA ALA A 184 -0.10 11.80 -5.09
C ALA A 184 1.37 12.27 -5.17
N ASP A 185 1.70 13.24 -4.37
CA ASP A 185 3.09 13.61 -4.11
C ASP A 185 3.81 12.43 -3.46
N PRO A 186 5.00 11.99 -3.95
CA PRO A 186 5.82 10.95 -3.31
C PRO A 186 6.08 11.16 -1.82
N ALA A 187 6.03 12.40 -1.37
CA ALA A 187 6.14 12.75 0.05
C ALA A 187 5.08 12.06 0.93
N LEU A 188 3.98 11.57 0.36
CA LEU A 188 2.97 10.79 1.08
C LEU A 188 3.59 9.52 1.70
N ASP A 189 4.15 8.64 0.87
CA ASP A 189 4.75 7.38 1.34
C ASP A 189 6.02 7.62 2.15
N VAL A 190 6.87 8.55 1.69
CA VAL A 190 8.11 8.94 2.36
C VAL A 190 7.81 9.52 3.75
N GLY A 191 6.82 10.40 3.87
CA GLY A 191 6.42 11.01 5.14
C GLY A 191 5.87 10.00 6.14
N MET A 192 5.15 8.96 5.67
CA MET A 192 4.70 7.86 6.53
C MET A 192 5.88 7.12 7.16
N ILE A 193 6.94 6.84 6.38
CA ILE A 193 8.12 6.14 6.89
C ILE A 193 8.91 7.05 7.83
N LEU A 194 9.19 8.28 7.42
CA LEU A 194 9.92 9.24 8.25
C LEU A 194 9.22 9.47 9.59
N GLY A 195 7.92 9.73 9.55
CA GLY A 195 7.15 10.06 10.75
C GLY A 195 6.96 8.91 11.73
N GLN A 196 6.99 7.67 11.25
CA GLN A 196 6.73 6.50 12.11
C GLN A 196 7.99 5.77 12.56
N TYR A 197 9.08 5.80 11.77
CA TYR A 197 10.22 4.92 12.01
C TYR A 197 11.55 5.66 12.15
N ILE A 198 11.69 6.89 11.64
CA ILE A 198 12.96 7.59 11.59
C ILE A 198 12.93 8.76 12.57
N GLU A 199 13.88 8.79 13.50
CA GLU A 199 14.07 9.93 14.39
C GLU A 199 14.34 11.22 13.58
N PRO A 200 13.74 12.37 13.93
CA PRO A 200 13.82 13.60 13.14
C PRO A 200 15.25 14.05 12.80
N ASP A 201 16.20 13.82 13.70
CA ASP A 201 17.62 14.18 13.50
C ASP A 201 18.27 13.41 12.34
N TYR A 202 17.70 12.27 11.94
CA TYR A 202 18.21 11.42 10.86
C TYR A 202 17.46 11.59 9.54
N TRP A 203 16.38 12.38 9.48
CA TRP A 203 15.59 12.56 8.24
C TRP A 203 16.45 13.06 7.08
N GLY A 204 17.32 14.07 7.34
CA GLY A 204 18.20 14.62 6.32
C GLY A 204 19.24 13.62 5.77
N LEU A 205 19.64 12.64 6.57
CA LEU A 205 20.52 11.55 6.13
C LEU A 205 19.74 10.52 5.33
N TRP A 206 18.59 10.10 5.83
CA TRP A 206 17.73 9.10 5.20
C TRP A 206 17.25 9.54 3.80
N LEU A 207 16.92 10.82 3.63
CA LEU A 207 16.48 11.38 2.34
C LEU A 207 17.61 11.49 1.29
N LYS A 208 18.86 11.23 1.66
CA LYS A 208 20.02 11.25 0.72
C LYS A 208 20.38 9.85 0.21
N LEU A 209 19.82 8.80 0.79
CA LEU A 209 20.02 7.42 0.36
C LEU A 209 19.18 7.09 -0.87
#